data_8628fc1454e10a8a73e8a203186489c2
#
_entry.id   8628fc1454e10a8a73e8a203186489c2
#
_cell.length_a   1.000
_cell.length_b   1.000
_cell.length_c   1.000
_cell.angle_alpha   90.00
_cell.angle_beta   90.00
_cell.angle_gamma   90.00
#
_symmetry.space_group_name_H-M   'P 1'
#
loop_
_entity.id
_entity.type
_entity.pdbx_description
1 polymer ?
#
loop_
_entity_poly.entity_id
_entity_poly.type
_entity_poly.pdbx_seq_one_letter_code
_entity_poly.pdbx_strand_id
1 'polypeptide(L)'
;MSNALAFLGRDMAVDLGTANTLVYVRGRGIVLNEPSVVALNTNNGQIVAVGVEAKRMIGRTPGNIVAVRPLKDGVIADFDVTERMLRYFIQKVHRRSHLAKPRVVVAVPSGITGVEQSAVKEAGHPAGARRVYIIEEPMAAAIGAGLPVNEPTGNMVVDIGGGTTEVAVISLGGIVTSQSIRIGGDELDQAIITFGKKEYSMMLGERTAEEIKMALGSAYPSSDEPNAEIRGRDLVSGLPKTIVISAEEIRRAIEEPLALIVDAVKTTLDKCPPELAGDVMDRGIALTGGGALLRGLDERLREETGMPIHLADNPLDSVVLGTGKCVEDFDTLRQVLVPESRR
;
A
#
# COMPACT_ATOMS: atom_id res chain seq x y z
N MET A 1 -19.33 25.60 25.63
CA MET A 1 -20.39 24.67 25.16
C MET A 1 -19.99 23.88 23.90
N SER A 2 -18.74 23.37 23.79
CA SER A 2 -18.29 22.70 22.56
C SER A 2 -17.92 21.19 22.71
N ASN A 3 -18.03 20.59 23.89
CA ASN A 3 -17.53 19.24 24.12
C ASN A 3 -18.57 18.10 24.12
N ALA A 4 -19.88 18.41 24.09
CA ALA A 4 -20.92 17.37 24.12
C ALA A 4 -21.17 16.71 22.75
N LEU A 5 -20.83 17.39 21.63
CA LEU A 5 -20.98 16.87 20.26
C LEU A 5 -19.74 16.12 19.76
N ALA A 6 -18.61 16.28 20.42
CA ALA A 6 -17.36 15.55 20.08
C ALA A 6 -17.46 14.04 20.33
N PHE A 7 -18.46 13.59 21.10
CA PHE A 7 -18.67 12.16 21.42
C PHE A 7 -19.37 11.36 20.29
N LEU A 8 -19.89 12.03 19.28
CA LEU A 8 -20.80 11.42 18.29
C LEU A 8 -20.12 10.98 16.98
N GLY A 9 -18.91 11.41 16.65
CA GLY A 9 -18.14 10.96 15.50
C GLY A 9 -16.66 11.14 15.74
N ARG A 10 -15.96 10.04 15.95
CA ARG A 10 -14.49 10.08 16.11
C ARG A 10 -13.85 10.26 14.76
N ASP A 11 -12.90 11.19 14.68
CA ASP A 11 -12.08 11.39 13.49
C ASP A 11 -11.34 10.11 13.11
N MET A 12 -11.12 9.90 11.83
CA MET A 12 -10.60 8.66 11.26
C MET A 12 -9.45 8.96 10.33
N ALA A 13 -8.52 8.02 10.26
CA ALA A 13 -7.54 7.93 9.20
C ALA A 13 -7.84 6.69 8.35
N VAL A 14 -7.66 6.81 7.04
CA VAL A 14 -7.83 5.72 6.08
C VAL A 14 -6.58 5.66 5.23
N ASP A 15 -5.95 4.51 5.26
CA ASP A 15 -4.97 4.10 4.25
C ASP A 15 -5.73 3.32 3.18
N LEU A 16 -5.84 3.93 2.00
CA LEU A 16 -6.61 3.40 0.89
C LEU A 16 -5.69 2.69 -0.11
N GLY A 17 -5.01 1.64 0.36
CA GLY A 17 -4.02 0.91 -0.42
C GLY A 17 -4.61 -0.02 -1.48
N THR A 18 -3.82 -0.30 -2.52
CA THR A 18 -4.18 -1.22 -3.62
C THR A 18 -4.46 -2.64 -3.10
N ALA A 19 -3.65 -3.16 -2.19
CA ALA A 19 -3.81 -4.51 -1.63
C ALA A 19 -4.80 -4.55 -0.47
N ASN A 20 -4.66 -3.65 0.49
CA ASN A 20 -5.46 -3.58 1.71
C ASN A 20 -5.90 -2.15 2.00
N THR A 21 -7.08 -2.01 2.59
CA THR A 21 -7.57 -0.78 3.20
C THR A 21 -7.50 -0.91 4.70
N LEU A 22 -6.80 0.02 5.37
CA LEU A 22 -6.70 0.09 6.82
C LEU A 22 -7.43 1.33 7.34
N VAL A 23 -8.09 1.19 8.49
CA VAL A 23 -8.79 2.29 9.15
C VAL A 23 -8.33 2.44 10.58
N TYR A 24 -7.85 3.63 10.91
CA TYR A 24 -7.51 4.07 12.25
C TYR A 24 -8.59 5.00 12.79
N VAL A 25 -8.96 4.86 14.03
CA VAL A 25 -9.94 5.73 14.71
C VAL A 25 -9.29 6.40 15.90
N ARG A 26 -9.46 7.71 16.01
CA ARG A 26 -8.93 8.52 17.12
C ARG A 26 -9.24 7.91 18.48
N GLY A 27 -8.19 7.68 19.29
CA GLY A 27 -8.27 7.08 20.61
C GLY A 27 -8.66 5.60 20.63
N ARG A 28 -8.63 4.89 19.47
CA ARG A 28 -8.89 3.44 19.38
C ARG A 28 -7.82 2.67 18.62
N GLY A 29 -6.93 3.35 17.90
CA GLY A 29 -5.94 2.72 17.04
C GLY A 29 -6.53 2.15 15.75
N ILE A 30 -5.82 1.19 15.16
CA ILE A 30 -6.26 0.48 13.95
C ILE A 30 -7.46 -0.41 14.32
N VAL A 31 -8.60 -0.19 13.68
CA VAL A 31 -9.86 -0.88 13.97
C VAL A 31 -10.33 -1.75 12.80
N LEU A 32 -9.71 -1.60 11.63
CA LEU A 32 -10.01 -2.38 10.43
C LEU A 32 -8.74 -2.53 9.59
N ASN A 33 -8.53 -3.77 9.11
CA ASN A 33 -7.54 -4.12 8.10
C ASN A 33 -8.19 -5.17 7.20
N GLU A 34 -8.57 -4.77 6.00
CA GLU A 34 -9.31 -5.60 5.05
C GLU A 34 -8.71 -5.47 3.65
N PRO A 35 -8.67 -6.55 2.86
CA PRO A 35 -8.31 -6.46 1.45
C PRO A 35 -9.18 -5.47 0.67
N SER A 36 -8.57 -4.70 -0.22
CA SER A 36 -9.26 -3.77 -1.11
C SER A 36 -9.89 -4.52 -2.29
N VAL A 37 -10.82 -5.43 -1.98
CA VAL A 37 -11.50 -6.29 -2.96
C VAL A 37 -13.01 -6.23 -2.73
N VAL A 38 -13.77 -6.17 -3.83
CA VAL A 38 -15.22 -6.17 -3.83
C VAL A 38 -15.73 -7.24 -4.80
N ALA A 39 -16.65 -8.09 -4.36
CA ALA A 39 -17.34 -9.03 -5.21
C ALA A 39 -18.70 -8.44 -5.64
N LEU A 40 -18.96 -8.39 -6.93
CA LEU A 40 -20.14 -7.80 -7.55
C LEU A 40 -20.93 -8.86 -8.32
N ASN A 41 -22.24 -8.77 -8.22
CA ASN A 41 -23.13 -9.49 -9.12
C ASN A 41 -23.22 -8.70 -10.45
N THR A 42 -22.80 -9.31 -11.56
CA THR A 42 -22.73 -8.67 -12.88
C THR A 42 -24.10 -8.36 -13.47
N ASN A 43 -25.18 -9.04 -13.03
CA ASN A 43 -26.51 -8.86 -13.57
C ASN A 43 -27.20 -7.60 -13.02
N ASN A 44 -26.92 -7.22 -11.77
CA ASN A 44 -27.61 -6.12 -11.11
C ASN A 44 -26.67 -5.11 -10.43
N GLY A 45 -25.34 -5.30 -10.53
CA GLY A 45 -24.33 -4.45 -9.93
C GLY A 45 -24.32 -4.43 -8.39
N GLN A 46 -25.02 -5.36 -7.71
CA GLN A 46 -25.06 -5.41 -6.26
C GLN A 46 -23.75 -5.97 -5.69
N ILE A 47 -23.30 -5.40 -4.57
CA ILE A 47 -22.20 -5.94 -3.79
C ILE A 47 -22.63 -7.25 -3.12
N VAL A 48 -21.87 -8.31 -3.38
CA VAL A 48 -22.04 -9.64 -2.78
C VAL A 48 -21.16 -9.77 -1.53
N ALA A 49 -19.92 -9.27 -1.61
CA ALA A 49 -18.96 -9.33 -0.50
C ALA A 49 -17.94 -8.19 -0.62
N VAL A 50 -17.28 -7.83 0.50
CA VAL A 50 -16.20 -6.85 0.57
C VAL A 50 -15.08 -7.41 1.47
N GLY A 51 -13.84 -7.05 1.18
CA GLY A 51 -12.69 -7.38 2.01
C GLY A 51 -12.31 -8.86 1.95
N VAL A 52 -12.05 -9.48 3.09
CA VAL A 52 -11.60 -10.87 3.21
C VAL A 52 -12.51 -11.85 2.47
N GLU A 53 -13.83 -11.68 2.61
CA GLU A 53 -14.80 -12.57 1.94
C GLU A 53 -14.72 -12.43 0.42
N ALA A 54 -14.56 -11.21 -0.11
CA ALA A 54 -14.39 -10.98 -1.54
C ALA A 54 -13.05 -11.53 -2.05
N LYS A 55 -11.94 -11.35 -1.29
CA LYS A 55 -10.62 -11.91 -1.64
C LYS A 55 -10.66 -13.44 -1.77
N ARG A 56 -11.42 -14.13 -0.94
CA ARG A 56 -11.60 -15.59 -1.02
C ARG A 56 -12.31 -16.04 -2.30
N MET A 57 -13.07 -15.14 -2.93
CA MET A 57 -13.80 -15.41 -4.17
C MET A 57 -12.95 -15.25 -5.43
N ILE A 58 -11.79 -14.60 -5.37
CA ILE A 58 -10.92 -14.41 -6.54
C ILE A 58 -10.59 -15.76 -7.18
N GLY A 59 -10.83 -15.88 -8.49
CA GLY A 59 -10.59 -17.10 -9.26
C GLY A 59 -11.55 -18.28 -8.96
N ARG A 60 -12.62 -18.06 -8.17
CA ARG A 60 -13.58 -19.10 -7.74
C ARG A 60 -15.04 -18.72 -7.94
N THR A 61 -15.31 -17.60 -8.61
CA THR A 61 -16.66 -17.09 -8.82
C THR A 61 -17.36 -17.77 -10.00
N PRO A 62 -18.69 -18.01 -9.92
CA PRO A 62 -19.47 -18.33 -11.10
C PRO A 62 -19.56 -17.13 -12.03
N GLY A 63 -19.99 -17.33 -13.30
CA GLY A 63 -19.96 -16.31 -14.33
C GLY A 63 -20.78 -15.03 -14.07
N ASN A 64 -21.71 -15.07 -13.11
CA ASN A 64 -22.54 -13.93 -12.72
C ASN A 64 -21.98 -13.17 -11.49
N ILE A 65 -20.81 -13.55 -10.97
CA ILE A 65 -20.11 -12.84 -9.89
C ILE A 65 -18.68 -12.54 -10.34
N VAL A 66 -18.22 -11.32 -10.12
CA VAL A 66 -16.85 -10.92 -10.37
C VAL A 66 -16.26 -10.30 -9.11
N ALA A 67 -15.04 -10.73 -8.74
CA ALA A 67 -14.25 -10.08 -7.70
C ALA A 67 -13.32 -9.08 -8.38
N VAL A 68 -13.43 -7.80 -7.99
CA VAL A 68 -12.67 -6.69 -8.56
C VAL A 68 -11.85 -5.98 -7.48
N ARG A 69 -10.72 -5.44 -7.89
CA ARG A 69 -9.91 -4.49 -7.10
C ARG A 69 -10.24 -3.09 -7.57
N PRO A 70 -10.99 -2.29 -6.80
CA PRO A 70 -11.39 -0.95 -7.22
C PRO A 70 -10.24 0.06 -7.21
N LEU A 71 -9.13 -0.30 -6.57
CA LEU A 71 -7.87 0.42 -6.56
C LEU A 71 -6.82 -0.41 -7.29
N LYS A 72 -6.09 0.22 -8.18
CA LYS A 72 -5.02 -0.40 -8.95
C LYS A 72 -3.89 0.60 -9.16
N ASP A 73 -2.65 0.15 -9.00
CA ASP A 73 -1.46 0.96 -9.23
C ASP A 73 -1.50 2.31 -8.49
N GLY A 74 -2.04 2.31 -7.26
CA GLY A 74 -2.17 3.50 -6.41
C GLY A 74 -3.30 4.46 -6.79
N VAL A 75 -4.13 4.14 -7.80
CA VAL A 75 -5.22 5.01 -8.26
C VAL A 75 -6.59 4.34 -8.16
N ILE A 76 -7.63 5.17 -8.15
CA ILE A 76 -9.01 4.68 -8.24
C ILE A 76 -9.28 4.22 -9.67
N ALA A 77 -9.40 2.91 -9.86
CA ALA A 77 -9.73 2.30 -11.15
C ALA A 77 -11.24 2.29 -11.40
N ASP A 78 -12.04 2.19 -10.32
CA ASP A 78 -13.50 2.22 -10.36
C ASP A 78 -14.02 3.09 -9.21
N PHE A 79 -14.52 4.28 -9.55
CA PHE A 79 -14.99 5.28 -8.58
C PHE A 79 -16.20 4.78 -7.77
N ASP A 80 -17.21 4.24 -8.44
CA ASP A 80 -18.45 3.82 -7.80
C ASP A 80 -18.21 2.66 -6.84
N VAL A 81 -17.38 1.70 -7.25
CA VAL A 81 -17.03 0.57 -6.39
C VAL A 81 -16.16 1.01 -5.22
N THR A 82 -15.22 1.94 -5.43
CA THR A 82 -14.38 2.51 -4.36
C THR A 82 -15.23 3.26 -3.33
N GLU A 83 -16.17 4.13 -3.77
CA GLU A 83 -17.08 4.85 -2.88
C GLU A 83 -17.91 3.88 -2.02
N ARG A 84 -18.46 2.84 -2.65
CA ARG A 84 -19.27 1.82 -1.97
C ARG A 84 -18.45 0.99 -0.99
N MET A 85 -17.20 0.66 -1.32
CA MET A 85 -16.25 -0.02 -0.45
C MET A 85 -15.90 0.86 0.76
N LEU A 86 -15.56 2.13 0.55
CA LEU A 86 -15.30 3.09 1.63
C LEU A 86 -16.51 3.25 2.55
N ARG A 87 -17.70 3.41 1.98
CA ARG A 87 -18.95 3.49 2.73
C ARG A 87 -19.16 2.26 3.61
N TYR A 88 -18.92 1.08 3.07
CA TYR A 88 -19.00 -0.17 3.82
C TYR A 88 -18.02 -0.18 5.02
N PHE A 89 -16.76 0.21 4.82
CA PHE A 89 -15.77 0.23 5.88
C PHE A 89 -16.07 1.30 6.93
N ILE A 90 -16.46 2.50 6.53
CA ILE A 90 -16.84 3.58 7.46
C ILE A 90 -18.07 3.14 8.31
N GLN A 91 -19.07 2.52 7.70
CA GLN A 91 -20.25 2.03 8.41
C GLN A 91 -19.94 0.87 9.35
N LYS A 92 -19.02 -0.02 8.97
CA LYS A 92 -18.53 -1.13 9.80
C LYS A 92 -17.86 -0.64 11.08
N VAL A 93 -17.15 0.50 10.99
CA VAL A 93 -16.44 1.13 12.11
C VAL A 93 -17.36 2.00 12.96
N HIS A 94 -18.28 2.77 12.33
CA HIS A 94 -19.21 3.69 12.98
C HIS A 94 -20.64 3.14 13.03
N ARG A 95 -20.88 2.18 13.91
CA ARG A 95 -22.18 1.46 14.04
C ARG A 95 -23.41 2.33 14.38
N ARG A 96 -23.28 3.63 14.75
CA ARG A 96 -24.39 4.37 15.41
C ARG A 96 -24.54 5.85 15.09
N SER A 97 -23.94 6.43 14.06
CA SER A 97 -24.04 7.89 13.98
C SER A 97 -24.45 8.43 12.60
N HIS A 98 -25.75 8.53 12.37
CA HIS A 98 -26.31 9.43 11.35
C HIS A 98 -26.15 10.93 11.71
N LEU A 99 -25.76 11.26 12.96
CA LEU A 99 -25.76 12.63 13.48
C LEU A 99 -24.37 13.27 13.60
N ALA A 100 -23.29 12.52 13.64
CA ALA A 100 -21.94 13.08 13.74
C ALA A 100 -21.03 12.50 12.68
N LYS A 101 -20.74 13.32 11.69
CA LYS A 101 -19.85 12.97 10.58
C LYS A 101 -18.38 13.21 10.98
N PRO A 102 -17.48 12.21 10.89
CA PRO A 102 -16.07 12.37 11.22
C PRO A 102 -15.32 13.27 10.23
N ARG A 103 -14.21 13.86 10.67
CA ARG A 103 -13.14 14.21 9.75
C ARG A 103 -12.41 12.92 9.35
N VAL A 104 -12.05 12.83 8.08
CA VAL A 104 -11.31 11.68 7.55
C VAL A 104 -10.03 12.21 6.93
N VAL A 105 -8.88 11.65 7.32
CA VAL A 105 -7.59 11.86 6.65
C VAL A 105 -7.32 10.63 5.81
N VAL A 106 -7.05 10.80 4.52
CA VAL A 106 -6.81 9.70 3.58
C VAL A 106 -5.38 9.79 3.06
N ALA A 107 -4.63 8.71 3.17
CA ALA A 107 -3.33 8.59 2.54
C ALA A 107 -3.48 8.31 1.04
N VAL A 108 -2.65 8.94 0.23
CA VAL A 108 -2.62 8.80 -1.24
C VAL A 108 -1.18 8.82 -1.74
N PRO A 109 -0.85 8.16 -2.86
CA PRO A 109 0.47 8.22 -3.47
C PRO A 109 0.92 9.66 -3.78
N SER A 110 2.23 9.92 -3.74
CA SER A 110 2.78 11.26 -3.98
C SER A 110 2.62 11.74 -5.42
N GLY A 111 2.49 10.82 -6.38
CA GLY A 111 2.31 11.14 -7.80
C GLY A 111 0.87 11.37 -8.24
N ILE A 112 -0.10 11.42 -7.31
CA ILE A 112 -1.53 11.54 -7.62
C ILE A 112 -1.88 12.89 -8.26
N THR A 113 -2.68 12.87 -9.32
CA THR A 113 -3.16 14.06 -10.01
C THR A 113 -4.23 14.81 -9.20
N GLY A 114 -4.44 16.11 -9.50
CA GLY A 114 -5.52 16.90 -8.88
C GLY A 114 -6.92 16.33 -9.11
N VAL A 115 -7.13 15.62 -10.24
CA VAL A 115 -8.40 14.94 -10.55
C VAL A 115 -8.60 13.74 -9.62
N GLU A 116 -7.57 12.91 -9.44
CA GLU A 116 -7.59 11.77 -8.53
C GLU A 116 -7.75 12.20 -7.08
N GLN A 117 -7.08 13.30 -6.64
CA GLN A 117 -7.30 13.90 -5.32
C GLN A 117 -8.76 14.32 -5.12
N SER A 118 -9.38 14.94 -6.14
CA SER A 118 -10.78 15.31 -6.09
C SER A 118 -11.68 14.09 -5.99
N ALA A 119 -11.38 13.03 -6.74
CA ALA A 119 -12.11 11.76 -6.71
C ALA A 119 -12.09 11.13 -5.30
N VAL A 120 -10.94 11.12 -4.62
CA VAL A 120 -10.83 10.63 -3.22
C VAL A 120 -11.69 11.46 -2.28
N LYS A 121 -11.66 12.80 -2.40
CA LYS A 121 -12.48 13.70 -1.58
C LYS A 121 -13.97 13.50 -1.84
N GLU A 122 -14.34 13.36 -3.11
CA GLU A 122 -15.74 13.14 -3.52
C GLU A 122 -16.25 11.77 -3.06
N ALA A 123 -15.45 10.72 -3.08
CA ALA A 123 -15.82 9.40 -2.56
C ALA A 123 -16.05 9.41 -1.03
N GLY A 124 -15.31 10.23 -0.29
CA GLY A 124 -15.41 10.28 1.16
C GLY A 124 -16.68 10.94 1.69
N HIS A 125 -17.22 11.94 1.00
CA HIS A 125 -18.43 12.66 1.46
C HIS A 125 -19.70 11.79 1.48
N PRO A 126 -20.06 11.07 0.40
CA PRO A 126 -21.21 10.15 0.41
C PRO A 126 -20.98 8.96 1.36
N ALA A 127 -19.73 8.57 1.56
CA ALA A 127 -19.37 7.54 2.54
C ALA A 127 -19.61 7.95 4.00
N GLY A 128 -19.86 9.26 4.27
CA GLY A 128 -20.24 9.77 5.57
C GLY A 128 -19.26 10.75 6.23
N ALA A 129 -18.19 11.15 5.55
CA ALA A 129 -17.23 12.11 6.07
C ALA A 129 -17.81 13.55 6.08
N ARG A 130 -17.51 14.33 7.15
CA ARG A 130 -17.79 15.77 7.21
C ARG A 130 -16.80 16.57 6.38
N ARG A 131 -15.52 16.19 6.49
CA ARG A 131 -14.40 16.73 5.72
C ARG A 131 -13.41 15.62 5.44
N VAL A 132 -12.82 15.67 4.25
CA VAL A 132 -11.75 14.77 3.82
C VAL A 132 -10.48 15.59 3.65
N TYR A 133 -9.43 15.18 4.30
CA TYR A 133 -8.09 15.70 4.16
C TYR A 133 -7.22 14.65 3.50
N ILE A 134 -6.17 15.08 2.82
CA ILE A 134 -5.25 14.20 2.13
C ILE A 134 -3.87 14.36 2.74
N ILE A 135 -3.17 13.24 2.90
CA ILE A 135 -1.74 13.17 3.20
C ILE A 135 -1.07 12.30 2.14
N GLU A 136 0.14 12.64 1.74
CA GLU A 136 0.92 11.80 0.84
C GLU A 136 1.46 10.58 1.58
N GLU A 137 1.35 9.39 0.96
CA GLU A 137 1.76 8.11 1.55
C GLU A 137 3.18 8.13 2.11
N PRO A 138 4.22 8.64 1.40
CA PRO A 138 5.57 8.64 1.95
C PRO A 138 5.71 9.54 3.19
N MET A 139 4.96 10.66 3.27
CA MET A 139 4.92 11.48 4.48
C MET A 139 4.27 10.72 5.64
N ALA A 140 3.14 10.07 5.37
CA ALA A 140 2.47 9.24 6.36
C ALA A 140 3.35 8.07 6.82
N ALA A 141 3.99 7.36 5.88
CA ALA A 141 4.92 6.26 6.18
C ALA A 141 6.08 6.71 7.08
N ALA A 142 6.69 7.86 6.77
CA ALA A 142 7.77 8.44 7.57
C ALA A 142 7.32 8.78 9.00
N ILE A 143 6.16 9.43 9.15
CA ILE A 143 5.55 9.72 10.46
C ILE A 143 5.25 8.42 11.22
N GLY A 144 4.70 7.42 10.53
CA GLY A 144 4.37 6.11 11.11
C GLY A 144 5.61 5.35 11.57
N ALA A 145 6.67 5.37 10.79
CA ALA A 145 7.98 4.80 11.13
C ALA A 145 8.71 5.57 12.25
N GLY A 146 8.16 6.69 12.71
CA GLY A 146 8.76 7.47 13.82
C GLY A 146 9.89 8.40 13.39
N LEU A 147 10.04 8.70 12.10
CA LEU A 147 11.06 9.63 11.63
C LEU A 147 10.74 11.06 12.06
N PRO A 148 11.76 11.87 12.42
CA PRO A 148 11.58 13.25 12.87
C PRO A 148 11.36 14.20 11.68
N VAL A 149 10.24 14.05 10.99
CA VAL A 149 9.93 14.75 9.73
C VAL A 149 9.93 16.29 9.84
N ASN A 150 9.70 16.84 11.03
CA ASN A 150 9.64 18.29 11.26
C ASN A 150 11.03 18.93 11.52
N GLU A 151 12.06 18.12 11.71
CA GLU A 151 13.42 18.61 11.94
C GLU A 151 14.11 19.04 10.64
N PRO A 152 15.11 19.96 10.70
CA PRO A 152 15.91 20.35 9.53
C PRO A 152 16.98 19.30 9.19
N THR A 153 16.55 18.06 9.01
CA THR A 153 17.40 16.89 8.71
C THR A 153 16.78 16.06 7.59
N GLY A 154 17.61 15.41 6.79
CA GLY A 154 17.16 14.51 5.73
C GLY A 154 16.63 13.18 6.31
N ASN A 155 15.37 12.88 6.06
CA ASN A 155 14.75 11.62 6.41
C ASN A 155 14.29 10.94 5.11
N MET A 156 14.85 9.78 4.80
CA MET A 156 14.47 9.03 3.59
C MET A 156 13.62 7.82 3.96
N VAL A 157 12.52 7.69 3.24
CA VAL A 157 11.59 6.56 3.37
C VAL A 157 11.38 5.90 2.01
N VAL A 158 11.30 4.58 2.02
CA VAL A 158 10.90 3.74 0.88
C VAL A 158 9.72 2.91 1.34
N ASP A 159 8.56 3.21 0.80
CA ASP A 159 7.31 2.49 1.07
C ASP A 159 6.93 1.64 -0.13
N ILE A 160 6.95 0.32 0.04
CA ILE A 160 6.65 -0.64 -1.03
C ILE A 160 5.30 -1.28 -0.74
N GLY A 161 4.27 -0.74 -1.39
CA GLY A 161 2.89 -1.20 -1.28
C GLY A 161 2.56 -2.39 -2.16
N GLY A 162 1.25 -2.62 -2.36
CA GLY A 162 0.76 -3.64 -3.30
C GLY A 162 0.91 -3.24 -4.75
N GLY A 163 0.56 -2.00 -5.11
CA GLY A 163 0.56 -1.52 -6.50
C GLY A 163 1.55 -0.38 -6.77
N THR A 164 2.18 0.19 -5.73
CA THR A 164 3.11 1.32 -5.86
C THR A 164 4.31 1.16 -4.95
N THR A 165 5.41 1.80 -5.34
CA THR A 165 6.54 2.08 -4.47
C THR A 165 6.74 3.59 -4.41
N GLU A 166 6.70 4.14 -3.20
CA GLU A 166 6.90 5.54 -2.90
C GLU A 166 8.29 5.72 -2.27
N VAL A 167 9.10 6.57 -2.87
CA VAL A 167 10.42 6.93 -2.36
C VAL A 167 10.45 8.43 -2.12
N ALA A 168 10.81 8.87 -0.92
CA ALA A 168 10.87 10.30 -0.62
C ALA A 168 11.96 10.65 0.38
N VAL A 169 12.53 11.85 0.21
CA VAL A 169 13.35 12.53 1.20
C VAL A 169 12.53 13.68 1.77
N ILE A 170 12.43 13.72 3.10
CA ILE A 170 11.56 14.61 3.85
C ILE A 170 12.41 15.43 4.82
N SER A 171 12.14 16.73 4.90
CA SER A 171 12.78 17.67 5.85
C SER A 171 11.82 18.81 6.16
N LEU A 172 11.86 19.34 7.39
CA LEU A 172 11.07 20.52 7.83
C LEU A 172 9.56 20.38 7.54
N GLY A 173 9.02 19.16 7.65
CA GLY A 173 7.60 18.87 7.41
C GLY A 173 7.18 18.87 5.94
N GLY A 174 8.13 18.92 5.00
CA GLY A 174 7.89 18.90 3.55
C GLY A 174 8.64 17.79 2.85
N ILE A 175 8.10 17.32 1.73
CA ILE A 175 8.78 16.42 0.80
C ILE A 175 9.72 17.25 -0.06
N VAL A 176 11.03 16.98 0.02
CA VAL A 176 12.07 17.70 -0.73
C VAL A 176 12.24 17.12 -2.13
N THR A 177 12.30 15.79 -2.20
CA THR A 177 12.29 15.03 -3.46
C THR A 177 11.54 13.75 -3.27
N SER A 178 10.82 13.32 -4.29
CA SER A 178 10.11 12.05 -4.28
C SER A 178 10.05 11.42 -5.66
N GLN A 179 9.85 10.12 -5.66
CA GLN A 179 9.52 9.33 -6.84
C GLN A 179 8.45 8.31 -6.48
N SER A 180 7.38 8.28 -7.27
CA SER A 180 6.34 7.28 -7.22
C SER A 180 6.42 6.41 -8.47
N ILE A 181 6.49 5.11 -8.32
CA ILE A 181 6.45 4.16 -9.42
C ILE A 181 5.30 3.17 -9.21
N ARG A 182 4.67 2.78 -10.31
CA ARG A 182 3.56 1.81 -10.30
C ARG A 182 4.10 0.39 -10.35
N ILE A 183 4.93 0.07 -9.36
CA ILE A 183 5.54 -1.23 -9.16
C ILE A 183 5.47 -1.54 -7.67
N GLY A 184 4.89 -2.67 -7.33
CA GLY A 184 4.74 -3.13 -5.97
C GLY A 184 4.58 -4.64 -5.89
N GLY A 185 3.90 -5.12 -4.87
CA GLY A 185 3.67 -6.55 -4.63
C GLY A 185 2.93 -7.27 -5.76
N ASP A 186 2.02 -6.57 -6.45
CA ASP A 186 1.20 -7.14 -7.53
C ASP A 186 2.05 -7.41 -8.79
N GLU A 187 3.04 -6.56 -9.10
CA GLU A 187 3.97 -6.77 -10.20
C GLU A 187 4.93 -7.92 -9.92
N LEU A 188 5.34 -8.11 -8.66
CA LEU A 188 6.11 -9.30 -8.26
C LEU A 188 5.28 -10.57 -8.44
N ASP A 189 4.00 -10.57 -8.08
CA ASP A 189 3.09 -11.70 -8.30
C ASP A 189 2.90 -11.99 -9.80
N GLN A 190 2.72 -10.94 -10.61
CA GLN A 190 2.58 -11.08 -12.06
C GLN A 190 3.85 -11.62 -12.73
N ALA A 191 5.03 -11.22 -12.24
CA ALA A 191 6.31 -11.76 -12.68
C ALA A 191 6.42 -13.27 -12.40
N ILE A 192 5.99 -13.73 -11.22
CA ILE A 192 5.92 -15.15 -10.88
C ILE A 192 4.94 -15.91 -11.78
N ILE A 193 3.75 -15.36 -12.06
CA ILE A 193 2.78 -15.96 -12.99
C ILE A 193 3.39 -16.08 -14.38
N THR A 194 4.07 -15.06 -14.85
CA THR A 194 4.72 -15.01 -16.15
C THR A 194 5.85 -16.02 -16.24
N PHE A 195 6.67 -16.14 -15.19
CA PHE A 195 7.71 -17.15 -15.07
C PHE A 195 7.14 -18.57 -15.14
N GLY A 196 6.06 -18.86 -14.39
CA GLY A 196 5.39 -20.15 -14.41
C GLY A 196 4.86 -20.55 -15.81
N LYS A 197 4.32 -19.57 -16.55
CA LYS A 197 3.89 -19.77 -17.95
C LYS A 197 5.07 -20.09 -18.86
N LYS A 198 6.16 -19.33 -18.75
CA LYS A 198 7.30 -19.38 -19.66
C LYS A 198 8.16 -20.61 -19.43
N GLU A 199 8.54 -20.89 -18.19
CA GLU A 199 9.50 -21.95 -17.85
C GLU A 199 8.82 -23.32 -17.69
N TYR A 200 7.57 -23.34 -17.19
CA TYR A 200 6.90 -24.58 -16.84
C TYR A 200 5.63 -24.88 -17.66
N SER A 201 5.27 -24.00 -18.61
CA SER A 201 4.00 -24.06 -19.34
C SER A 201 2.82 -24.24 -18.39
N MET A 202 2.85 -23.54 -17.25
CA MET A 202 1.86 -23.67 -16.19
C MET A 202 1.15 -22.34 -15.90
N MET A 203 -0.18 -22.39 -15.84
CA MET A 203 -1.00 -21.27 -15.38
C MET A 203 -1.12 -21.31 -13.85
N LEU A 204 -0.66 -20.23 -13.23
CA LEU A 204 -0.85 -19.97 -11.81
C LEU A 204 -1.97 -18.94 -11.59
N GLY A 205 -2.72 -19.07 -10.50
CA GLY A 205 -3.66 -18.04 -10.07
C GLY A 205 -2.93 -16.94 -9.27
N GLU A 206 -3.49 -15.73 -9.24
CA GLU A 206 -2.95 -14.57 -8.51
C GLU A 206 -2.67 -14.90 -7.04
N ARG A 207 -3.64 -15.52 -6.36
CA ARG A 207 -3.48 -15.92 -4.95
C ARG A 207 -2.32 -16.89 -4.75
N THR A 208 -2.15 -17.86 -5.66
CA THR A 208 -1.05 -18.83 -5.59
C THR A 208 0.30 -18.13 -5.79
N ALA A 209 0.38 -17.17 -6.70
CA ALA A 209 1.59 -16.37 -6.91
C ALA A 209 1.95 -15.53 -5.68
N GLU A 210 0.97 -14.89 -5.04
CA GLU A 210 1.15 -14.16 -3.77
C GLU A 210 1.68 -15.11 -2.67
N GLU A 211 1.10 -16.31 -2.53
CA GLU A 211 1.53 -17.32 -1.56
C GLU A 211 2.98 -17.79 -1.85
N ILE A 212 3.36 -17.97 -3.12
CA ILE A 212 4.72 -18.34 -3.55
C ILE A 212 5.69 -17.18 -3.23
N LYS A 213 5.34 -15.93 -3.56
CA LYS A 213 6.15 -14.76 -3.23
C LYS A 213 6.45 -14.68 -1.74
N MET A 214 5.44 -14.83 -0.89
CA MET A 214 5.62 -14.77 0.56
C MET A 214 6.45 -15.94 1.11
N ALA A 215 6.33 -17.13 0.53
CA ALA A 215 7.03 -18.33 1.01
C ALA A 215 8.48 -18.43 0.50
N LEU A 216 8.71 -18.14 -0.78
CA LEU A 216 9.98 -18.36 -1.47
C LEU A 216 10.67 -17.08 -1.94
N GLY A 217 9.95 -15.95 -2.02
CA GLY A 217 10.49 -14.70 -2.54
C GLY A 217 11.71 -14.21 -1.74
N SER A 218 12.75 -13.80 -2.45
CA SER A 218 13.91 -13.14 -1.88
C SER A 218 14.55 -12.19 -2.90
N ALA A 219 15.08 -11.08 -2.41
CA ALA A 219 15.76 -10.09 -3.23
C ALA A 219 17.27 -10.30 -3.26
N TYR A 220 17.79 -11.15 -2.37
CA TYR A 220 19.23 -11.41 -2.21
C TYR A 220 19.48 -12.91 -1.96
N PRO A 221 20.60 -13.48 -2.47
CA PRO A 221 20.93 -14.87 -2.21
C PRO A 221 21.10 -15.17 -0.72
N SER A 222 20.61 -16.33 -0.29
CA SER A 222 20.78 -16.81 1.09
C SER A 222 21.41 -18.19 1.09
N SER A 223 22.09 -18.55 2.19
CA SER A 223 22.60 -19.90 2.38
C SER A 223 21.51 -20.96 2.57
N ASP A 224 20.32 -20.56 2.96
CA ASP A 224 19.15 -21.42 3.13
C ASP A 224 18.09 -21.02 2.09
N GLU A 225 18.10 -21.71 0.96
CA GLU A 225 17.12 -21.48 -0.13
C GLU A 225 16.13 -22.63 -0.19
N PRO A 226 14.91 -22.42 0.33
CA PRO A 226 13.89 -23.45 0.35
C PRO A 226 13.31 -23.74 -1.04
N ASN A 227 12.76 -24.95 -1.18
CA ASN A 227 11.94 -25.35 -2.31
C ASN A 227 10.51 -25.57 -1.84
N ALA A 228 9.52 -25.40 -2.71
CA ALA A 228 8.14 -25.72 -2.43
C ALA A 228 7.43 -26.40 -3.60
N GLU A 229 6.47 -27.26 -3.28
CA GLU A 229 5.53 -27.78 -4.26
C GLU A 229 4.47 -26.72 -4.56
N ILE A 230 4.28 -26.43 -5.84
CA ILE A 230 3.24 -25.53 -6.30
C ILE A 230 2.31 -26.23 -7.28
N ARG A 231 1.04 -25.83 -7.29
CA ARG A 231 -0.01 -26.43 -8.11
C ARG A 231 -0.62 -25.39 -9.05
N GLY A 232 -0.81 -25.77 -10.27
CA GLY A 232 -1.43 -24.95 -11.30
C GLY A 232 -2.09 -25.80 -12.37
N ARG A 233 -2.43 -25.17 -13.49
CA ARG A 233 -2.98 -25.86 -14.67
C ARG A 233 -1.93 -25.90 -15.77
N ASP A 234 -1.64 -27.08 -16.27
CA ASP A 234 -0.78 -27.27 -17.46
C ASP A 234 -1.43 -26.61 -18.69
N LEU A 235 -0.67 -25.79 -19.39
CA LEU A 235 -1.17 -25.02 -20.53
C LEU A 235 -1.30 -25.87 -21.80
N VAL A 236 -0.62 -27.03 -21.86
CA VAL A 236 -0.65 -27.92 -23.02
C VAL A 236 -1.80 -28.92 -22.93
N SER A 237 -1.90 -29.61 -21.78
CA SER A 237 -2.92 -30.65 -21.56
C SER A 237 -4.23 -30.11 -20.96
N GLY A 238 -4.19 -28.90 -20.33
CA GLY A 238 -5.31 -28.34 -19.58
C GLY A 238 -5.55 -28.99 -18.21
N LEU A 239 -4.76 -30.01 -17.83
CA LEU A 239 -4.93 -30.76 -16.60
C LEU A 239 -4.21 -30.11 -15.40
N PRO A 240 -4.59 -30.45 -14.16
CA PRO A 240 -3.83 -30.06 -12.97
C PRO A 240 -2.38 -30.57 -13.06
N LYS A 241 -1.43 -29.70 -12.68
CA LYS A 241 0.00 -29.99 -12.68
C LYS A 241 0.61 -29.55 -11.36
N THR A 242 1.51 -30.35 -10.82
CA THR A 242 2.35 -30.03 -9.64
C THR A 242 3.80 -29.98 -10.06
N ILE A 243 4.53 -28.99 -9.63
CA ILE A 243 5.97 -28.86 -9.81
C ILE A 243 6.65 -28.49 -8.49
N VAL A 244 7.94 -28.73 -8.35
CA VAL A 244 8.79 -28.20 -7.31
C VAL A 244 9.52 -26.98 -7.87
N ILE A 245 9.49 -25.87 -7.15
CA ILE A 245 10.16 -24.63 -7.53
C ILE A 245 11.06 -24.16 -6.37
N SER A 246 12.20 -23.59 -6.70
CA SER A 246 13.18 -23.10 -5.72
C SER A 246 13.05 -21.60 -5.46
N ALA A 247 13.57 -21.14 -4.31
CA ALA A 247 13.69 -19.72 -4.00
C ALA A 247 14.58 -18.98 -5.01
N GLU A 248 15.65 -19.63 -5.54
CA GLU A 248 16.48 -19.06 -6.58
C GLU A 248 15.70 -18.77 -7.87
N GLU A 249 14.81 -19.68 -8.28
CA GLU A 249 13.97 -19.48 -9.47
C GLU A 249 12.99 -18.33 -9.27
N ILE A 250 12.41 -18.22 -8.07
CA ILE A 250 11.51 -17.10 -7.75
C ILE A 250 12.30 -15.79 -7.72
N ARG A 251 13.50 -15.75 -7.15
CA ARG A 251 14.37 -14.55 -7.17
C ARG A 251 14.65 -14.10 -8.61
N ARG A 252 14.98 -15.02 -9.52
CA ARG A 252 15.14 -14.70 -10.95
C ARG A 252 13.86 -14.20 -11.59
N ALA A 253 12.72 -14.78 -11.21
CA ALA A 253 11.42 -14.37 -11.76
C ALA A 253 11.07 -12.91 -11.42
N ILE A 254 11.39 -12.46 -10.19
CA ILE A 254 11.03 -11.13 -9.70
C ILE A 254 12.16 -10.08 -9.89
N GLU A 255 13.26 -10.44 -10.51
CA GLU A 255 14.44 -9.56 -10.66
C GLU A 255 14.11 -8.24 -11.41
N GLU A 256 13.34 -8.33 -12.50
CA GLU A 256 13.01 -7.15 -13.31
C GLU A 256 12.24 -6.08 -12.50
N PRO A 257 11.10 -6.37 -11.85
CA PRO A 257 10.41 -5.39 -11.03
C PRO A 257 11.23 -4.93 -9.81
N LEU A 258 12.06 -5.80 -9.22
CA LEU A 258 12.96 -5.40 -8.12
C LEU A 258 14.03 -4.40 -8.57
N ALA A 259 14.64 -4.60 -9.74
CA ALA A 259 15.62 -3.69 -10.28
C ALA A 259 15.03 -2.28 -10.49
N LEU A 260 13.76 -2.19 -10.92
CA LEU A 260 13.07 -0.92 -11.07
C LEU A 260 12.81 -0.22 -9.72
N ILE A 261 12.52 -0.97 -8.66
CA ILE A 261 12.41 -0.42 -7.31
C ILE A 261 13.75 0.14 -6.84
N VAL A 262 14.84 -0.63 -7.02
CA VAL A 262 16.20 -0.18 -6.68
C VAL A 262 16.59 1.08 -7.46
N ASP A 263 16.26 1.14 -8.74
CA ASP A 263 16.53 2.30 -9.60
C ASP A 263 15.76 3.55 -9.13
N ALA A 264 14.52 3.41 -8.68
CA ALA A 264 13.76 4.51 -8.09
C ALA A 264 14.43 5.06 -6.83
N VAL A 265 14.97 4.20 -5.97
CA VAL A 265 15.72 4.61 -4.77
C VAL A 265 16.98 5.38 -5.17
N LYS A 266 17.79 4.85 -6.10
CA LYS A 266 19.01 5.51 -6.61
C LYS A 266 18.70 6.87 -7.26
N THR A 267 17.66 6.92 -8.08
CA THR A 267 17.22 8.15 -8.75
C THR A 267 16.78 9.23 -7.75
N THR A 268 16.15 8.83 -6.64
CA THR A 268 15.74 9.78 -5.60
C THR A 268 16.95 10.30 -4.82
N LEU A 269 17.94 9.44 -4.53
CA LEU A 269 19.21 9.84 -3.92
C LEU A 269 19.99 10.80 -4.82
N ASP A 270 20.06 10.55 -6.14
CA ASP A 270 20.74 11.40 -7.10
C ASP A 270 20.13 12.82 -7.17
N LYS A 271 18.83 12.94 -6.97
CA LYS A 271 18.11 14.22 -6.93
C LYS A 271 18.12 14.90 -5.56
N CYS A 272 18.63 14.22 -4.54
CA CYS A 272 18.65 14.74 -3.18
C CYS A 272 19.68 15.88 -3.03
N PRO A 273 19.33 16.99 -2.37
CA PRO A 273 20.31 18.02 -2.02
C PRO A 273 21.47 17.43 -1.21
N PRO A 274 22.73 17.87 -1.47
CA PRO A 274 23.93 17.28 -0.85
C PRO A 274 23.90 17.22 0.68
N GLU A 275 23.37 18.25 1.36
CA GLU A 275 23.27 18.30 2.81
C GLU A 275 22.34 17.21 3.35
N LEU A 276 21.19 17.01 2.68
CA LEU A 276 20.24 15.98 3.08
C LEU A 276 20.72 14.57 2.69
N ALA A 277 21.47 14.45 1.60
CA ALA A 277 22.12 13.18 1.23
C ALA A 277 23.16 12.75 2.28
N GLY A 278 23.90 13.72 2.86
CA GLY A 278 24.77 13.47 4.00
C GLY A 278 24.01 12.94 5.23
N ASP A 279 22.88 13.56 5.55
CA ASP A 279 22.01 13.06 6.64
C ASP A 279 21.51 11.62 6.39
N VAL A 280 21.11 11.31 5.15
CA VAL A 280 20.66 9.96 4.78
C VAL A 280 21.81 8.94 4.88
N MET A 281 23.05 9.33 4.55
CA MET A 281 24.21 8.49 4.71
C MET A 281 24.45 8.10 6.17
N ASP A 282 24.23 9.03 7.10
CA ASP A 282 24.41 8.79 8.53
C ASP A 282 23.22 8.06 9.17
N ARG A 283 21.99 8.44 8.81
CA ARG A 283 20.75 7.98 9.44
C ARG A 283 20.12 6.77 8.74
N GLY A 284 20.46 6.55 7.47
CA GLY A 284 19.93 5.46 6.66
C GLY A 284 18.55 5.75 6.06
N ILE A 285 18.02 4.73 5.42
CA ILE A 285 16.74 4.70 4.72
C ILE A 285 15.77 3.85 5.53
N ALA A 286 14.60 4.39 5.85
CA ALA A 286 13.52 3.63 6.48
C ALA A 286 12.73 2.86 5.42
N LEU A 287 12.59 1.55 5.59
CA LEU A 287 11.88 0.65 4.68
C LEU A 287 10.52 0.30 5.27
N THR A 288 9.45 0.58 4.54
CA THR A 288 8.04 0.41 4.94
C THR A 288 7.22 -0.30 3.86
N GLY A 289 5.95 -0.59 4.16
CA GLY A 289 5.06 -1.31 3.27
C GLY A 289 5.23 -2.83 3.32
N GLY A 290 4.32 -3.53 2.66
CA GLY A 290 4.34 -5.00 2.62
C GLY A 290 5.52 -5.58 1.85
N GLY A 291 5.99 -4.87 0.81
CA GLY A 291 7.15 -5.26 0.02
C GLY A 291 8.46 -5.20 0.80
N ALA A 292 8.54 -4.39 1.86
CA ALA A 292 9.67 -4.31 2.77
C ALA A 292 9.97 -5.64 3.49
N LEU A 293 8.96 -6.51 3.57
CA LEU A 293 9.09 -7.85 4.17
C LEU A 293 9.69 -8.90 3.23
N LEU A 294 9.97 -8.55 1.96
CA LEU A 294 10.65 -9.45 1.05
C LEU A 294 12.06 -9.75 1.56
N ARG A 295 12.38 -11.02 1.73
CA ARG A 295 13.66 -11.45 2.30
C ARG A 295 14.84 -10.90 1.50
N GLY A 296 15.85 -10.36 2.21
CA GLY A 296 17.09 -9.86 1.61
C GLY A 296 16.92 -8.55 0.81
N LEU A 297 15.77 -7.88 0.90
CA LEU A 297 15.57 -6.59 0.24
C LEU A 297 16.43 -5.49 0.87
N ASP A 298 16.57 -5.51 2.18
CA ASP A 298 17.45 -4.60 2.93
C ASP A 298 18.92 -4.80 2.57
N GLU A 299 19.36 -6.08 2.43
CA GLU A 299 20.72 -6.39 1.95
C GLU A 299 20.93 -5.90 0.52
N ARG A 300 19.98 -6.17 -0.37
CA ARG A 300 20.03 -5.72 -1.77
C ARG A 300 20.14 -4.19 -1.86
N LEU A 301 19.29 -3.47 -1.16
CA LEU A 301 19.31 -2.01 -1.16
C LEU A 301 20.60 -1.46 -0.55
N ARG A 302 21.10 -2.06 0.54
CA ARG A 302 22.36 -1.65 1.18
C ARG A 302 23.56 -1.83 0.23
N GLU A 303 23.62 -2.95 -0.49
CA GLU A 303 24.68 -3.20 -1.47
C GLU A 303 24.62 -2.22 -2.64
N GLU A 304 23.41 -1.97 -3.17
CA GLU A 304 23.20 -1.16 -4.37
C GLU A 304 23.31 0.36 -4.12
N THR A 305 23.03 0.83 -2.90
CA THR A 305 23.03 2.25 -2.56
C THR A 305 24.21 2.68 -1.69
N GLY A 306 24.82 1.74 -0.97
CA GLY A 306 25.83 2.05 0.06
C GLY A 306 25.25 2.69 1.32
N MET A 307 23.92 2.81 1.45
CA MET A 307 23.26 3.43 2.60
C MET A 307 22.85 2.40 3.65
N PRO A 308 22.83 2.76 4.96
CA PRO A 308 22.19 1.93 5.97
C PRO A 308 20.69 1.77 5.66
N ILE A 309 20.16 0.57 5.82
CA ILE A 309 18.74 0.28 5.59
C ILE A 309 18.13 -0.22 6.89
N HIS A 310 17.00 0.37 7.29
CA HIS A 310 16.28 0.07 8.52
C HIS A 310 14.84 -0.32 8.21
N LEU A 311 14.46 -1.55 8.55
CA LEU A 311 13.06 -1.95 8.48
C LEU A 311 12.29 -1.26 9.60
N ALA A 312 11.16 -0.63 9.29
CA ALA A 312 10.27 -0.05 10.30
C ALA A 312 9.71 -1.15 11.23
N ASP A 313 9.40 -0.80 12.48
CA ASP A 313 8.87 -1.76 13.46
C ASP A 313 7.57 -2.43 13.00
N ASN A 314 6.71 -1.66 12.32
CA ASN A 314 5.43 -2.13 11.78
C ASN A 314 5.29 -1.71 10.31
N PRO A 315 6.02 -2.34 9.38
CA PRO A 315 6.11 -1.86 8.00
C PRO A 315 4.75 -1.89 7.28
N LEU A 316 3.91 -2.88 7.55
CA LEU A 316 2.56 -2.98 6.97
C LEU A 316 1.59 -1.89 7.45
N ASP A 317 1.82 -1.35 8.65
CA ASP A 317 0.92 -0.41 9.29
C ASP A 317 1.48 1.02 9.31
N SER A 318 2.69 1.26 8.78
CA SER A 318 3.37 2.55 8.87
C SER A 318 2.53 3.70 8.30
N VAL A 319 1.95 3.54 7.13
CA VAL A 319 1.09 4.56 6.49
C VAL A 319 -0.12 4.87 7.35
N VAL A 320 -0.88 3.87 7.79
CA VAL A 320 -2.08 4.08 8.60
C VAL A 320 -1.76 4.63 10.00
N LEU A 321 -0.63 4.23 10.59
CA LEU A 321 -0.18 4.76 11.88
C LEU A 321 0.21 6.24 11.77
N GLY A 322 0.92 6.63 10.71
CA GLY A 322 1.27 8.03 10.46
C GLY A 322 0.05 8.88 10.16
N THR A 323 -0.85 8.40 9.31
CA THR A 323 -2.14 9.05 9.04
C THR A 323 -2.98 9.15 10.32
N GLY A 324 -2.91 8.13 11.19
CA GLY A 324 -3.55 8.10 12.50
C GLY A 324 -2.98 9.16 13.46
N LYS A 325 -1.66 9.36 13.49
CA LYS A 325 -1.03 10.45 14.27
C LYS A 325 -1.55 11.81 13.83
N CYS A 326 -1.79 12.04 12.52
CA CYS A 326 -2.41 13.27 12.02
C CYS A 326 -3.85 13.47 12.53
N VAL A 327 -4.57 12.39 12.85
CA VAL A 327 -5.92 12.47 13.43
C VAL A 327 -5.86 12.70 14.94
N GLU A 328 -4.88 12.13 15.64
CA GLU A 328 -4.68 12.32 17.08
C GLU A 328 -4.24 13.75 17.39
N ASP A 329 -3.26 14.28 16.66
CA ASP A 329 -2.70 15.63 16.85
C ASP A 329 -2.86 16.48 15.57
N PHE A 330 -4.14 16.70 15.21
CA PHE A 330 -4.51 17.35 13.95
C PHE A 330 -3.96 18.79 13.83
N ASP A 331 -3.92 19.53 14.93
CA ASP A 331 -3.53 20.95 14.87
C ASP A 331 -2.03 21.09 14.61
N THR A 332 -1.20 20.26 15.22
CA THR A 332 0.26 20.24 15.03
C THR A 332 0.65 19.69 13.65
N LEU A 333 -0.01 18.61 13.21
CA LEU A 333 0.34 17.92 11.98
C LEU A 333 -0.45 18.41 10.74
N ARG A 334 -1.27 19.45 10.90
CA ARG A 334 -2.02 20.00 9.76
C ARG A 334 -1.13 20.51 8.62
N GLN A 335 0.08 20.95 8.95
CA GLN A 335 1.03 21.47 7.96
C GLN A 335 1.57 20.41 6.99
N VAL A 336 1.57 19.13 7.38
CA VAL A 336 2.01 18.01 6.52
C VAL A 336 0.90 17.49 5.60
N LEU A 337 -0.34 17.98 5.76
CA LEU A 337 -1.46 17.62 4.89
C LEU A 337 -1.38 18.40 3.57
N VAL A 338 -1.82 17.77 2.50
CA VAL A 338 -1.90 18.41 1.19
C VAL A 338 -2.80 19.66 1.28
N PRO A 339 -2.31 20.84 0.87
CA PRO A 339 -3.08 22.08 0.94
C PRO A 339 -4.40 21.96 0.15
N GLU A 340 -5.48 22.50 0.71
CA GLU A 340 -6.72 22.66 -0.06
C GLU A 340 -6.46 23.67 -1.20
N SER A 341 -6.58 23.23 -2.45
CA SER A 341 -6.51 24.18 -3.58
C SER A 341 -7.58 25.25 -3.38
N ARG A 342 -7.16 26.52 -3.25
CA ARG A 342 -8.10 27.65 -3.24
C ARG A 342 -8.85 27.63 -4.59
N ARG A 343 -10.14 27.35 -4.55
CA ARG A 343 -11.04 27.56 -5.67
C ARG A 343 -11.15 29.04 -6.01
#